data_db9974a604ae3d7cd07eaa92eef674ae
#
_entry.id   db9974a604ae3d7cd07eaa92eef674ae
#
_cell.length_a   1.000
_cell.length_b   1.000
_cell.length_c   1.000
_cell.angle_alpha   90.00
_cell.angle_beta   90.00
_cell.angle_gamma   90.00
#
_symmetry.space_group_name_H-M   'P 1'
#
loop_
_entity.id
_entity.type
_entity.pdbx_description
1 polymer ?
#
loop_
_entity_poly.entity_id
_entity_poly.type
_entity_poly.pdbx_seq_one_letter_code
_entity_poly.pdbx_strand_id
1 'polypeptide(L)'
;MTIPLYTFVRGDSLGLILLVDEAHSIAEVATRAQRAAAMRVAPAARVGVYRAKVRLDPKLTVASAGLAPLDRIDILPEPLNGV
;
A
#
# COMPACT_ATOMS: atom_id res chain seq x y z
N MET A 1 -6.86 -2.51 -15.89
CA MET A 1 -5.53 -3.09 -16.23
C MET A 1 -4.78 -3.39 -14.94
N THR A 2 -4.15 -4.54 -14.87
CA THR A 2 -3.35 -4.94 -13.72
C THR A 2 -1.95 -4.36 -13.84
N ILE A 3 -1.45 -3.73 -12.77
CA ILE A 3 -0.09 -3.22 -12.73
C ILE A 3 0.65 -3.75 -11.50
N PRO A 4 1.97 -3.97 -11.62
CA PRO A 4 2.79 -4.35 -10.47
C PRO A 4 3.25 -3.11 -9.72
N LEU A 5 3.21 -3.17 -8.38
CA LEU A 5 3.75 -2.12 -7.52
C LEU A 5 4.83 -2.71 -6.62
N TYR A 6 5.93 -2.01 -6.49
CA TYR A 6 7.01 -2.41 -5.60
C TYR A 6 6.67 -1.95 -4.18
N THR A 7 6.26 -2.89 -3.34
CA THR A 7 5.55 -2.60 -2.10
C THR A 7 6.39 -3.02 -0.89
N PHE A 8 6.57 -2.09 0.04
CA PHE A 8 7.27 -2.34 1.30
C PHE A 8 6.30 -2.14 2.46
N VAL A 9 6.09 -3.20 3.25
CA VAL A 9 5.25 -3.14 4.44
C VAL A 9 6.16 -2.93 5.65
N ARG A 10 5.85 -1.95 6.49
CA ARG A 10 6.65 -1.66 7.68
C ARG A 10 6.79 -2.93 8.54
N GLY A 11 8.00 -3.25 8.90
CA GLY A 11 8.32 -4.44 9.69
C GLY A 11 8.70 -5.66 8.86
N ASP A 12 8.42 -5.64 7.55
CA ASP A 12 8.85 -6.71 6.64
C ASP A 12 10.23 -6.36 6.08
N SER A 13 11.13 -7.32 6.10
CA SER A 13 12.46 -7.14 5.51
C SER A 13 12.47 -7.35 4.01
N LEU A 14 11.37 -7.86 3.44
CA LEU A 14 11.27 -8.15 2.02
C LEU A 14 10.36 -7.15 1.32
N GLY A 15 10.78 -6.71 0.13
CA GLY A 15 9.90 -6.00 -0.77
C GLY A 15 9.01 -6.99 -1.52
N LEU A 16 7.79 -6.59 -1.82
CA LEU A 16 6.82 -7.40 -2.55
C LEU A 16 6.50 -6.75 -3.88
N ILE A 17 6.32 -7.58 -4.91
CA ILE A 17 5.68 -7.12 -6.14
C ILE A 17 4.19 -7.43 -6.00
N LEU A 18 3.41 -6.40 -5.74
CA LEU A 18 1.97 -6.52 -5.54
C LEU A 18 1.24 -6.22 -6.84
N LEU A 19 0.45 -7.17 -7.32
CA LEU A 19 -0.35 -6.96 -8.52
C LEU A 19 -1.68 -6.35 -8.12
N VAL A 20 -1.98 -5.17 -8.66
CA VAL A 20 -3.23 -4.46 -8.36
C VAL A 20 -3.89 -4.01 -9.65
N ASP A 21 -5.21 -3.83 -9.60
CA ASP A 21 -5.93 -3.23 -10.71
C ASP A 21 -5.89 -1.71 -10.54
N GLU A 22 -5.72 -0.99 -11.64
CA GLU A 22 -5.65 0.47 -11.59
C GLU A 22 -6.96 1.10 -11.10
N ALA A 23 -8.06 0.36 -11.12
CA ALA A 23 -9.35 0.81 -10.58
C ALA A 23 -9.49 0.56 -9.08
N HIS A 24 -8.60 -0.22 -8.46
CA HIS A 24 -8.62 -0.41 -7.01
C HIS A 24 -8.34 0.91 -6.30
N SER A 25 -9.00 1.13 -5.15
CA SER A 25 -8.69 2.27 -4.31
C SER A 25 -7.34 2.06 -3.61
N ILE A 26 -6.73 3.16 -3.21
CA ILE A 26 -5.50 3.11 -2.41
C ILE A 26 -5.75 2.36 -1.10
N ALA A 27 -6.93 2.51 -0.50
CA ALA A 27 -7.30 1.74 0.69
C ALA A 27 -7.28 0.23 0.43
N GLU A 28 -7.78 -0.19 -0.73
CA GLU A 28 -7.76 -1.60 -1.11
C GLU A 28 -6.34 -2.11 -1.35
N VAL A 29 -5.48 -1.28 -1.90
CA VAL A 29 -4.06 -1.61 -2.07
C VAL A 29 -3.41 -1.89 -0.71
N ALA A 30 -3.70 -1.06 0.29
CA ALA A 30 -3.18 -1.25 1.64
C ALA A 30 -3.64 -2.59 2.24
N THR A 31 -4.92 -2.92 2.08
CA THR A 31 -5.47 -4.19 2.56
C THR A 31 -4.78 -5.38 1.91
N ARG A 32 -4.60 -5.32 0.59
CA ARG A 32 -3.95 -6.41 -0.15
C ARG A 32 -2.49 -6.56 0.24
N ALA A 33 -1.78 -5.44 0.47
CA ALA A 33 -0.39 -5.47 0.89
C ALA A 33 -0.23 -6.12 2.27
N GLN A 34 -1.08 -5.77 3.24
CA GLN A 34 -1.03 -6.36 4.57
C GLN A 34 -1.33 -7.86 4.51
N ARG A 35 -2.30 -8.25 3.69
CA ARG A 35 -2.63 -9.67 3.52
C ARG A 35 -1.46 -10.46 2.93
N ALA A 36 -0.79 -9.88 1.95
CA ALA A 36 0.37 -10.52 1.31
C ALA A 36 1.55 -10.67 2.28
N ALA A 37 1.70 -9.76 3.23
CA ALA A 37 2.80 -9.78 4.21
C ALA A 37 2.42 -10.48 5.53
N ALA A 38 1.19 -10.96 5.66
CA ALA A 38 0.64 -11.40 6.96
C ALA A 38 1.40 -12.56 7.60
N MET A 39 2.11 -13.37 6.82
CA MET A 39 2.90 -14.46 7.37
C MET A 39 4.20 -13.99 8.01
N ARG A 40 4.64 -12.78 7.74
CA ARG A 40 5.89 -12.22 8.26
C ARG A 40 5.67 -11.04 9.18
N VAL A 41 4.58 -10.33 9.02
CA VAL A 41 4.28 -9.10 9.78
C VAL A 41 2.83 -9.14 10.22
N ALA A 42 2.59 -8.96 11.53
CA ALA A 42 1.22 -8.87 12.03
C ALA A 42 0.53 -7.64 11.42
N PRO A 43 -0.70 -7.79 10.90
CA PRO A 43 -1.42 -6.66 10.33
C PRO A 43 -1.66 -5.56 11.37
N ALA A 44 -1.43 -4.31 10.98
CA ALA A 44 -1.79 -3.17 11.81
C ALA A 44 -3.28 -2.85 11.64
N ALA A 45 -3.90 -2.28 12.67
CA ALA A 45 -5.31 -1.93 12.62
C ALA A 45 -5.60 -0.85 11.59
N ARG A 46 -4.67 0.09 11.41
CA ARG A 46 -4.76 1.13 10.39
C ARG A 46 -3.40 1.34 9.74
N VAL A 47 -3.41 1.46 8.42
CA VAL A 47 -2.20 1.75 7.66
C VAL A 47 -2.51 2.79 6.60
N GLY A 48 -1.48 3.51 6.20
CA GLY A 48 -1.52 4.40 5.06
C GLY A 48 -0.57 3.94 3.98
N VAL A 49 -0.82 4.38 2.75
CA VAL A 49 0.05 4.14 1.61
C VAL A 49 0.81 5.43 1.31
N TYR A 50 2.12 5.32 1.23
CA TYR A 50 3.00 6.46 1.02
C TYR A 50 3.84 6.26 -0.23
N ARG A 51 4.00 7.34 -0.98
CA ARG A 51 4.90 7.37 -2.14
C ARG A 51 5.88 8.51 -1.91
N ALA A 52 7.17 8.20 -1.86
CA ALA A 52 8.22 9.20 -1.59
C ALA A 52 7.90 10.03 -0.34
N LYS A 53 7.47 9.37 0.73
CA LYS A 53 7.12 9.96 2.03
C LYS A 53 5.84 10.82 2.01
N VAL A 54 5.13 10.87 0.89
CA VAL A 54 3.87 11.59 0.78
C VAL A 54 2.72 10.59 0.91
N ARG A 55 1.81 10.85 1.85
CA ARG A 55 0.65 10.00 2.05
C ARG A 55 -0.31 10.16 0.89
N LEU A 56 -0.73 9.03 0.33
CA LEU A 56 -1.74 9.02 -0.72
C LEU A 56 -3.14 8.97 -0.12
N ASP A 57 -4.07 9.72 -0.71
CA ASP A 57 -5.46 9.72 -0.26
C ASP A 57 -6.05 8.32 -0.48
N PRO A 58 -6.53 7.64 0.59
CA PRO A 58 -7.07 6.30 0.47
C PRO A 58 -8.31 6.19 -0.44
N LYS A 59 -8.97 7.29 -0.71
CA LYS A 59 -10.16 7.32 -1.57
C LYS A 59 -9.82 7.36 -3.06
N LEU A 60 -8.59 7.73 -3.41
CA LEU A 60 -8.17 7.73 -4.81
C LEU A 60 -8.04 6.30 -5.32
N THR A 61 -8.18 6.15 -6.64
CA THR A 61 -7.81 4.88 -7.28
C THR A 61 -6.31 4.88 -7.58
N VAL A 62 -5.79 3.70 -7.87
CA VAL A 62 -4.38 3.56 -8.30
C VAL A 62 -4.10 4.48 -9.48
N ALA A 63 -5.02 4.49 -10.48
CA ALA A 63 -4.86 5.35 -11.65
C ALA A 63 -4.89 6.84 -11.29
N SER A 64 -5.86 7.27 -10.47
CA SER A 64 -5.99 8.69 -10.14
C SER A 64 -4.87 9.18 -9.20
N ALA A 65 -4.25 8.28 -8.44
CA ALA A 65 -3.09 8.62 -7.63
C ALA A 65 -1.80 8.76 -8.47
N GLY A 66 -1.87 8.42 -9.77
CA GLY A 66 -0.73 8.54 -10.65
C GLY A 66 0.31 7.45 -10.49
N LEU A 67 -0.06 6.29 -9.95
CA LEU A 67 0.87 5.19 -9.79
C LEU A 67 1.10 4.49 -11.11
N ALA A 68 2.36 4.27 -11.45
CA ALA A 68 2.79 3.57 -12.65
C ALA A 68 3.38 2.21 -12.30
N PRO A 69 3.49 1.29 -13.28
CA PRO A 69 4.10 -0.02 -13.02
C PRO A 69 5.47 0.10 -12.37
N LEU A 70 5.69 -0.71 -11.34
CA LEU A 70 6.93 -0.77 -10.55
C LEU A 70 7.23 0.48 -9.72
N ASP A 71 6.30 1.41 -9.61
CA ASP A 71 6.44 2.48 -8.63
C ASP A 71 6.55 1.88 -7.22
N ARG A 72 7.41 2.48 -6.40
CA ARG A 72 7.57 2.07 -5.03
C ARG A 72 6.51 2.73 -4.16
N ILE A 73 5.87 1.92 -3.32
CA ILE A 73 4.99 2.41 -2.26
C ILE A 73 5.41 1.79 -0.93
N ASP A 74 5.16 2.53 0.15
CA ASP A 74 5.42 2.07 1.51
C ASP A 74 4.09 2.01 2.27
N ILE A 75 3.89 0.93 3.00
CA ILE A 75 2.69 0.74 3.83
C ILE A 75 3.12 0.94 5.28
N LEU A 76 2.61 1.99 5.90
CA LEU A 76 3.03 2.39 7.25
C LEU A 76 1.84 2.40 8.20
N PRO A 77 2.02 1.89 9.45
CA PRO A 77 0.97 2.00 10.47
C PRO A 77 0.64 3.46 10.77
N GLU A 78 -0.63 3.72 11.05
CA GLU A 78 -1.12 5.05 11.39
C GLU A 78 -1.85 5.02 12.72
N PRO A 79 -1.89 6.14 13.47
CA PRO A 79 -2.63 6.21 14.72
C PRO A 79 -4.11 5.96 14.50
N LEU A 80 -4.75 5.22 15.42
CA LEU A 80 -6.16 4.87 15.31
C LEU A 80 -7.07 6.09 15.41
N ASN A 81 -6.67 7.10 16.17
CA ASN A 81 -7.50 8.27 16.44
C ASN A 81 -7.05 9.51 15.67
N GLY A 82 -6.13 9.37 14.74
CA GLY A 82 -5.59 10.51 14.01
C GLY A 82 -4.83 11.51 14.88
N VAL A 83 -4.39 11.04 16.01
CA VAL A 83 -3.71 11.89 17.01
C VAL A 83 -2.25 11.48 17.10
#